data_6feb0700b3a6ff96bd396f4d1744af30
#
_entry.id   6feb0700b3a6ff96bd396f4d1744af30
#
_cell.length_a   1.000
_cell.length_b   1.000
_cell.length_c   1.000
_cell.angle_alpha   90.00
_cell.angle_beta   90.00
_cell.angle_gamma   90.00
#
_symmetry.space_group_name_H-M   'P 1'
#
loop_
_entity.id
_entity.type
_entity.pdbx_description
1 polymer ?
#
loop_
_entity_poly.entity_id
_entity_poly.type
_entity_poly.pdbx_seq_one_letter_code
_entity_poly.pdbx_strand_id
1 'polypeptide(L)'
;MTTRIGFCCKWLNDPSEFGGMKVNAQDRDLNGRSTTMRWLREHKDEAEQRQWDIMNHNAAAALKMVERVGSLAPERRMVRLGSEMLQGYTEPSWIDWWQRREIQDHCERIFAPVGDAARRLGVRLSFHPGQFCVLASESDEIVERSILEFEYHADLARWMGYGQSWHDQGFKINVHLSGKGGASKFLHTLGKLSPEARNLITIENDEVSNGLDSTLLVAEHVALVLDIHHHWVKTGEYIDPADARVQRVNESWRGVRPVLHYSVSREDLLVNHDQIGRAHV
;
A
#
# COMPACT_ATOMS: atom_id res chain seq x y z
N MET A 1 14.13 -13.25 -16.84
CA MET A 1 13.70 -12.09 -16.04
C MET A 1 14.02 -12.38 -14.58
N THR A 2 14.68 -11.47 -13.86
CA THR A 2 15.04 -11.70 -12.44
C THR A 2 13.80 -11.48 -11.56
N THR A 3 13.42 -12.47 -10.74
CA THR A 3 12.37 -12.30 -9.73
C THR A 3 12.84 -11.28 -8.69
N ARG A 4 11.94 -10.40 -8.24
CA ARG A 4 12.22 -9.45 -7.15
C ARG A 4 11.47 -9.90 -5.90
N ILE A 5 12.14 -9.76 -4.76
CA ILE A 5 11.56 -9.98 -3.44
C ILE A 5 11.59 -8.64 -2.70
N GLY A 6 10.46 -8.21 -2.19
CA GLY A 6 10.30 -6.98 -1.42
C GLY A 6 9.78 -7.25 -0.01
N PHE A 7 9.76 -6.22 0.81
CA PHE A 7 9.20 -6.24 2.16
C PHE A 7 8.22 -5.09 2.40
N CYS A 8 7.51 -5.14 3.51
CA CYS A 8 6.42 -4.22 3.82
C CYS A 8 6.78 -3.27 4.96
N CYS A 9 6.55 -2.00 4.69
CA CYS A 9 6.27 -0.92 5.61
C CYS A 9 7.39 -0.52 6.58
N LYS A 10 8.14 -1.43 7.18
CA LYS A 10 9.07 -1.10 8.25
C LYS A 10 10.42 -1.78 8.07
N TRP A 11 11.47 -1.01 8.24
CA TRP A 11 12.82 -1.54 8.36
C TRP A 11 13.08 -1.93 9.81
N LEU A 12 13.44 -3.20 10.02
CA LEU A 12 13.86 -3.71 11.33
C LEU A 12 15.37 -3.84 11.34
N ASN A 13 15.99 -3.39 12.42
CA ASN A 13 17.43 -3.54 12.60
C ASN A 13 17.79 -5.00 12.85
N ASP A 14 18.90 -5.45 12.27
CA ASP A 14 19.46 -6.75 12.58
C ASP A 14 19.98 -6.74 14.05
N PRO A 15 19.53 -7.67 14.90
CA PRO A 15 19.99 -7.76 16.28
C PRO A 15 21.51 -7.94 16.42
N SER A 16 22.15 -8.57 15.43
CA SER A 16 23.61 -8.79 15.41
C SER A 16 24.40 -7.49 15.19
N GLU A 17 23.83 -6.50 14.51
CA GLU A 17 24.45 -5.20 14.25
C GLU A 17 24.45 -4.28 15.48
N PHE A 18 23.58 -4.54 16.47
CA PHE A 18 23.29 -3.62 17.59
C PHE A 18 23.50 -4.25 18.99
N GLY A 19 24.35 -5.26 19.13
CA GLY A 19 24.80 -5.75 20.44
C GLY A 19 23.70 -6.32 21.34
N GLY A 20 22.68 -6.97 20.76
CA GLY A 20 21.63 -7.67 21.52
C GLY A 20 20.37 -6.86 21.80
N MET A 21 20.11 -5.78 21.07
CA MET A 21 18.79 -5.12 21.10
C MET A 21 17.67 -6.08 20.69
N LYS A 22 16.46 -5.79 21.20
CA LYS A 22 15.27 -6.60 20.90
C LYS A 22 15.11 -6.83 19.40
N VAL A 23 14.85 -8.06 19.01
CA VAL A 23 14.68 -8.57 17.64
C VAL A 23 13.73 -7.73 16.74
N ASN A 24 12.93 -6.82 17.30
CA ASN A 24 11.97 -5.98 16.60
C ASN A 24 12.26 -4.47 16.74
N ALA A 25 13.50 -4.09 17.03
CA ALA A 25 13.83 -2.67 17.09
C ALA A 25 13.71 -2.04 15.70
N GLN A 26 12.79 -1.08 15.56
CA GLN A 26 12.63 -0.33 14.31
C GLN A 26 13.69 0.76 14.23
N ASP A 27 14.29 0.90 13.06
CA ASP A 27 15.12 2.06 12.78
C ASP A 27 14.26 3.32 12.71
N ARG A 28 14.51 4.28 13.59
CA ARG A 28 13.71 5.50 13.69
C ARG A 28 13.89 6.43 12.51
N ASP A 29 15.01 6.33 11.81
CA ASP A 29 15.35 7.18 10.67
C ASP A 29 14.80 6.65 9.35
N LEU A 30 14.53 5.34 9.29
CA LEU A 30 13.99 4.66 8.11
C LEU A 30 12.47 4.44 8.20
N ASN A 31 11.88 4.67 9.37
CA ASN A 31 10.45 4.42 9.59
C ASN A 31 9.69 5.69 9.92
N GLY A 32 8.46 5.76 9.41
CA GLY A 32 7.55 6.87 9.67
C GLY A 32 7.15 7.00 11.14
N ARG A 33 6.70 8.20 11.49
CA ARG A 33 6.09 8.54 12.78
C ARG A 33 4.61 8.81 12.58
N SER A 34 3.85 8.64 13.64
CA SER A 34 2.42 8.97 13.65
C SER A 34 2.04 9.73 14.93
N THR A 35 0.84 10.28 14.93
CA THR A 35 0.16 10.79 16.11
C THR A 35 -1.29 10.30 16.08
N THR A 36 -2.04 10.50 17.15
CA THR A 36 -3.44 10.13 17.18
C THR A 36 -4.33 11.36 16.98
N MET A 37 -5.51 11.14 16.37
CA MET A 37 -6.52 12.22 16.27
C MET A 37 -6.95 12.74 17.64
N ARG A 38 -6.88 11.89 18.66
CA ARG A 38 -7.11 12.31 20.04
C ARG A 38 -6.06 13.34 20.48
N TRP A 39 -4.78 13.05 20.27
CA TRP A 39 -3.71 13.98 20.64
C TRP A 39 -3.87 15.34 19.93
N LEU A 40 -4.12 15.35 18.64
CA LEU A 40 -4.34 16.58 17.85
C LEU A 40 -5.53 17.41 18.38
N ARG A 41 -6.59 16.77 18.85
CA ARG A 41 -7.76 17.45 19.44
C ARG A 41 -7.48 18.01 20.83
N GLU A 42 -6.66 17.34 21.62
CA GLU A 42 -6.30 17.73 22.98
C GLU A 42 -5.22 18.84 23.02
N HIS A 43 -4.38 18.95 21.95
CA HIS A 43 -3.24 19.88 21.87
C HIS A 43 -3.37 20.83 20.66
N LYS A 44 -4.48 21.56 20.61
CA LYS A 44 -4.82 22.39 19.44
C LYS A 44 -3.74 23.41 19.07
N ASP A 45 -3.08 24.01 20.06
CA ASP A 45 -2.06 25.04 19.85
C ASP A 45 -0.76 24.46 19.26
N GLU A 46 -0.52 23.15 19.41
CA GLU A 46 0.65 22.45 18.91
C GLU A 46 0.33 21.57 17.68
N ALA A 47 -0.95 21.40 17.36
CA ALA A 47 -1.40 20.40 16.40
C ALA A 47 -0.88 20.64 14.98
N GLU A 48 -0.89 21.89 14.48
CA GLU A 48 -0.35 22.21 13.16
C GLU A 48 1.16 21.97 13.10
N GLN A 49 1.91 22.41 14.12
CA GLN A 49 3.36 22.15 14.16
C GLN A 49 3.65 20.65 14.19
N ARG A 50 2.87 19.87 14.92
CA ARG A 50 2.98 18.41 14.96
C ARG A 50 2.75 17.78 13.59
N GLN A 51 1.80 18.28 12.81
CA GLN A 51 1.57 17.83 11.43
C GLN A 51 2.77 18.13 10.53
N TRP A 52 3.32 19.33 10.61
CA TRP A 52 4.54 19.72 9.90
C TRP A 52 5.73 18.81 10.24
N ASP A 53 5.94 18.52 11.52
CA ASP A 53 7.05 17.69 12.00
C ASP A 53 6.91 16.25 11.50
N ILE A 54 5.69 15.68 11.55
CA ILE A 54 5.41 14.32 11.09
C ILE A 54 5.59 14.23 9.59
N MET A 55 4.98 15.12 8.82
CA MET A 55 5.04 15.15 7.36
C MET A 55 6.50 15.22 6.87
N ASN A 56 7.29 16.16 7.39
CA ASN A 56 8.69 16.31 7.01
C ASN A 56 9.53 15.09 7.40
N HIS A 57 9.32 14.55 8.61
CA HIS A 57 10.00 13.34 9.04
C HIS A 57 9.66 12.14 8.15
N ASN A 58 8.39 11.95 7.83
CA ASN A 58 7.93 10.78 7.07
C ASN A 58 8.42 10.81 5.62
N ALA A 59 8.46 11.99 4.98
CA ALA A 59 9.05 12.12 3.66
C ALA A 59 10.57 11.84 3.68
N ALA A 60 11.29 12.37 4.68
CA ALA A 60 12.72 12.11 4.84
C ALA A 60 13.01 10.62 5.14
N ALA A 61 12.19 9.98 5.97
CA ALA A 61 12.30 8.56 6.27
C ALA A 61 12.02 7.69 5.03
N ALA A 62 11.00 8.04 4.24
CA ALA A 62 10.70 7.37 2.98
C ALA A 62 11.86 7.48 1.98
N LEU A 63 12.48 8.66 1.86
CA LEU A 63 13.66 8.85 1.00
C LEU A 63 14.83 7.97 1.45
N LYS A 64 15.17 8.01 2.74
CA LYS A 64 16.23 7.15 3.31
C LYS A 64 15.93 5.66 3.12
N MET A 65 14.66 5.24 3.29
CA MET A 65 14.23 3.86 3.04
C MET A 65 14.48 3.46 1.59
N VAL A 66 14.10 4.30 0.64
CA VAL A 66 14.32 4.05 -0.79
C VAL A 66 15.82 3.97 -1.11
N GLU A 67 16.63 4.86 -0.57
CA GLU A 67 18.10 4.83 -0.74
C GLU A 67 18.72 3.56 -0.14
N ARG A 68 18.26 3.15 1.04
CA ARG A 68 18.69 1.91 1.71
C ARG A 68 18.33 0.69 0.87
N VAL A 69 17.09 0.61 0.37
CA VAL A 69 16.63 -0.47 -0.51
C VAL A 69 17.38 -0.44 -1.85
N GLY A 70 17.64 0.75 -2.37
CA GLY A 70 18.42 0.95 -3.60
C GLY A 70 19.88 0.50 -3.51
N SER A 71 20.45 0.43 -2.30
CA SER A 71 21.80 -0.11 -2.08
C SER A 71 21.85 -1.63 -2.05
N LEU A 72 20.70 -2.30 -2.01
CA LEU A 72 20.62 -3.76 -2.05
C LEU A 72 20.85 -4.30 -3.47
N ALA A 73 21.03 -5.63 -3.59
CA ALA A 73 21.07 -6.30 -4.87
C ALA A 73 19.78 -6.06 -5.67
N PRO A 74 19.84 -5.97 -7.02
CA PRO A 74 18.70 -5.59 -7.87
C PRO A 74 17.42 -6.40 -7.63
N GLU A 75 17.55 -7.67 -7.29
CA GLU A 75 16.43 -8.58 -6.97
C GLU A 75 15.74 -8.27 -5.64
N ARG A 76 16.34 -7.41 -4.80
CA ARG A 76 15.79 -6.95 -3.52
C ARG A 76 15.30 -5.50 -3.55
N ARG A 77 15.36 -4.83 -4.70
CA ARG A 77 14.94 -3.43 -4.85
C ARG A 77 13.44 -3.29 -5.04
N MET A 78 12.69 -3.67 -4.01
CA MET A 78 11.25 -3.54 -3.96
C MET A 78 10.80 -3.31 -2.51
N VAL A 79 9.95 -2.30 -2.28
CA VAL A 79 9.44 -2.00 -0.95
C VAL A 79 8.03 -1.43 -1.02
N ARG A 80 7.17 -1.89 -0.12
CA ARG A 80 5.88 -1.27 0.17
C ARG A 80 6.08 -0.23 1.28
N LEU A 81 5.87 1.03 0.95
CA LEU A 81 5.92 2.12 1.93
C LEU A 81 4.73 2.04 2.89
N GLY A 82 4.91 2.54 4.10
CA GLY A 82 3.82 2.61 5.06
C GLY A 82 2.72 3.58 4.62
N SER A 83 1.48 3.28 4.96
CA SER A 83 0.32 4.11 4.57
C SER A 83 0.14 5.35 5.44
N GLU A 84 0.69 5.37 6.65
CA GLU A 84 0.52 6.46 7.61
C GLU A 84 1.56 7.59 7.40
N MET A 85 1.62 8.12 6.16
CA MET A 85 2.58 9.19 5.84
C MET A 85 2.11 10.56 6.34
N LEU A 86 0.81 10.88 6.15
CA LEU A 86 0.19 12.15 6.48
C LEU A 86 -0.99 11.91 7.40
N GLN A 87 -0.83 12.28 8.66
CA GLN A 87 -1.79 11.95 9.69
C GLN A 87 -3.09 12.75 9.55
N GLY A 88 -4.22 12.05 9.51
CA GLY A 88 -5.53 12.70 9.42
C GLY A 88 -5.81 13.40 8.08
N TYR A 89 -5.17 12.98 6.99
CA TYR A 89 -5.36 13.55 5.66
C TYR A 89 -6.81 13.47 5.20
N THR A 90 -7.51 12.40 5.53
CA THR A 90 -8.92 12.14 5.19
C THR A 90 -9.88 12.46 6.35
N GLU A 91 -9.36 12.97 7.47
CA GLU A 91 -10.20 13.30 8.63
C GLU A 91 -10.94 14.63 8.42
N PRO A 92 -12.25 14.69 8.58
CA PRO A 92 -13.05 15.90 8.30
C PRO A 92 -12.54 17.16 8.98
N SER A 93 -12.01 17.04 10.20
CA SER A 93 -11.47 18.19 10.96
C SER A 93 -10.14 18.74 10.44
N TRP A 94 -9.49 18.02 9.50
CA TRP A 94 -8.18 18.38 8.94
C TRP A 94 -8.18 18.51 7.41
N ILE A 95 -9.25 18.16 6.72
CA ILE A 95 -9.32 18.22 5.24
C ILE A 95 -8.99 19.63 4.75
N ASP A 96 -9.59 20.67 5.30
CA ASP A 96 -9.35 22.06 4.87
C ASP A 96 -7.89 22.47 5.06
N TRP A 97 -7.24 21.99 6.10
CA TRP A 97 -5.82 22.26 6.35
C TRP A 97 -4.96 21.56 5.27
N TRP A 98 -5.21 20.30 4.99
CA TRP A 98 -4.50 19.54 3.97
C TRP A 98 -4.72 20.10 2.56
N GLN A 99 -5.88 20.69 2.27
CA GLN A 99 -6.19 21.30 0.98
C GLN A 99 -5.58 22.68 0.77
N ARG A 100 -4.95 23.28 1.77
CA ARG A 100 -4.25 24.56 1.60
C ARG A 100 -3.14 24.40 0.55
N ARG A 101 -3.08 25.34 -0.39
CA ARG A 101 -2.10 25.30 -1.48
C ARG A 101 -0.66 25.20 -0.97
N GLU A 102 -0.32 25.96 0.06
CA GLU A 102 1.02 25.93 0.68
C GLU A 102 1.40 24.54 1.21
N ILE A 103 0.43 23.78 1.74
CA ILE A 103 0.63 22.41 2.24
C ILE A 103 0.81 21.45 1.06
N GLN A 104 -0.03 21.57 0.02
CA GLN A 104 0.05 20.75 -1.19
C GLN A 104 1.39 20.96 -1.91
N ASP A 105 1.79 22.23 -2.14
CA ASP A 105 3.07 22.58 -2.77
C ASP A 105 4.26 22.08 -1.93
N HIS A 106 4.12 22.07 -0.60
CA HIS A 106 5.14 21.52 0.28
C HIS A 106 5.22 19.99 0.19
N CYS A 107 4.08 19.30 0.22
CA CYS A 107 4.02 17.84 0.04
C CYS A 107 4.69 17.43 -1.28
N GLU A 108 4.35 18.07 -2.39
CA GLU A 108 4.99 17.80 -3.67
C GLU A 108 6.51 17.97 -3.59
N ARG A 109 6.99 19.07 -3.01
CA ARG A 109 8.42 19.35 -2.88
C ARG A 109 9.17 18.31 -2.05
N ILE A 110 8.58 17.77 -0.97
CA ILE A 110 9.26 16.81 -0.09
C ILE A 110 9.11 15.36 -0.54
N PHE A 111 8.04 15.01 -1.27
CA PHE A 111 7.83 13.65 -1.75
C PHE A 111 8.40 13.40 -3.16
N ALA A 112 8.56 14.42 -4.01
CA ALA A 112 9.17 14.27 -5.32
C ALA A 112 10.57 13.61 -5.26
N PRO A 113 11.47 13.97 -4.33
CA PRO A 113 12.78 13.32 -4.19
C PRO A 113 12.69 11.81 -3.91
N VAL A 114 11.62 11.33 -3.25
CA VAL A 114 11.40 9.91 -2.95
C VAL A 114 11.20 9.12 -4.26
N GLY A 115 10.31 9.64 -5.12
CA GLY A 115 10.06 9.04 -6.44
C GLY A 115 11.28 9.11 -7.36
N ASP A 116 11.98 10.24 -7.37
CA ASP A 116 13.21 10.41 -8.17
C ASP A 116 14.30 9.43 -7.75
N ALA A 117 14.52 9.26 -6.45
CA ALA A 117 15.47 8.28 -5.93
C ALA A 117 15.06 6.84 -6.30
N ALA A 118 13.77 6.51 -6.20
CA ALA A 118 13.27 5.19 -6.57
C ALA A 118 13.52 4.88 -8.05
N ARG A 119 13.20 5.82 -8.95
CA ARG A 119 13.48 5.68 -10.40
C ARG A 119 14.96 5.54 -10.69
N ARG A 120 15.80 6.42 -10.13
CA ARG A 120 17.25 6.42 -10.32
C ARG A 120 17.90 5.12 -9.83
N LEU A 121 17.45 4.59 -8.70
CA LEU A 121 18.01 3.39 -8.07
C LEU A 121 17.33 2.08 -8.54
N GLY A 122 16.30 2.19 -9.36
CA GLY A 122 15.52 1.05 -9.84
C GLY A 122 14.76 0.32 -8.73
N VAL A 123 14.31 1.05 -7.70
CA VAL A 123 13.49 0.53 -6.61
C VAL A 123 12.02 0.55 -7.02
N ARG A 124 11.33 -0.59 -6.94
CA ARG A 124 9.88 -0.66 -7.15
C ARG A 124 9.15 -0.31 -5.86
N LEU A 125 8.30 0.70 -5.94
CA LEU A 125 7.49 1.16 -4.80
C LEU A 125 6.04 0.68 -4.90
N SER A 126 5.37 0.62 -3.76
CA SER A 126 3.93 0.42 -3.67
C SER A 126 3.37 0.97 -2.36
N PHE A 127 2.04 1.17 -2.36
CA PHE A 127 1.25 1.38 -1.15
C PHE A 127 0.21 0.28 -0.97
N HIS A 128 -0.31 0.18 0.24
CA HIS A 128 -1.43 -0.67 0.58
C HIS A 128 -2.28 0.02 1.65
N PRO A 129 -3.37 0.70 1.27
CA PRO A 129 -4.33 1.25 2.22
C PRO A 129 -4.76 0.21 3.26
N GLY A 130 -5.08 0.69 4.45
CA GLY A 130 -5.50 -0.19 5.55
C GLY A 130 -6.77 -0.98 5.24
N GLN A 131 -7.06 -1.98 6.06
CA GLN A 131 -8.21 -2.90 5.91
C GLN A 131 -9.59 -2.20 5.90
N PHE A 132 -9.65 -0.93 6.29
CA PHE A 132 -10.89 -0.13 6.28
C PHE A 132 -11.17 0.52 4.93
N CYS A 133 -10.28 0.42 3.95
CA CYS A 133 -10.50 0.84 2.58
C CYS A 133 -11.30 -0.23 1.82
N VAL A 134 -12.65 -0.15 1.90
CA VAL A 134 -13.58 -1.16 1.39
C VAL A 134 -14.37 -0.59 0.20
N LEU A 135 -13.73 -0.55 -0.98
CA LEU A 135 -14.31 0.03 -2.21
C LEU A 135 -15.53 -0.74 -2.76
N ALA A 136 -15.74 -1.98 -2.33
CA ALA A 136 -16.88 -2.81 -2.71
C ALA A 136 -17.92 -2.97 -1.58
N SER A 137 -17.99 -2.01 -0.63
CA SER A 137 -19.02 -2.00 0.40
C SER A 137 -20.41 -1.75 -0.17
N GLU A 138 -21.44 -2.35 0.44
CA GLU A 138 -22.84 -2.02 0.14
C GLU A 138 -23.27 -0.65 0.72
N SER A 139 -22.56 -0.16 1.75
CA SER A 139 -22.78 1.16 2.34
C SER A 139 -22.07 2.24 1.52
N ASP A 140 -22.83 3.18 0.99
CA ASP A 140 -22.28 4.31 0.24
C ASP A 140 -21.38 5.18 1.11
N GLU A 141 -21.67 5.36 2.40
CA GLU A 141 -20.83 6.10 3.35
C GLU A 141 -19.45 5.44 3.50
N ILE A 142 -19.38 4.10 3.58
CA ILE A 142 -18.11 3.38 3.63
C ILE A 142 -17.35 3.51 2.31
N VAL A 143 -18.07 3.46 1.18
CA VAL A 143 -17.46 3.65 -0.15
C VAL A 143 -16.87 5.05 -0.28
N GLU A 144 -17.58 6.09 0.12
CA GLU A 144 -17.07 7.47 0.07
C GLU A 144 -15.81 7.66 0.90
N ARG A 145 -15.79 7.15 2.14
CA ARG A 145 -14.58 7.16 2.98
C ARG A 145 -13.43 6.36 2.35
N SER A 146 -13.75 5.24 1.73
CA SER A 146 -12.75 4.40 1.06
C SER A 146 -12.16 5.07 -0.18
N ILE A 147 -12.98 5.84 -0.93
CA ILE A 147 -12.51 6.67 -2.04
C ILE A 147 -11.54 7.73 -1.51
N LEU A 148 -11.89 8.47 -0.46
CA LEU A 148 -11.00 9.48 0.13
C LEU A 148 -9.67 8.85 0.59
N GLU A 149 -9.72 7.70 1.25
CA GLU A 149 -8.53 6.98 1.69
C GLU A 149 -7.67 6.50 0.51
N PHE A 150 -8.30 6.04 -0.57
CA PHE A 150 -7.57 5.62 -1.77
C PHE A 150 -6.95 6.82 -2.50
N GLU A 151 -7.69 7.92 -2.65
CA GLU A 151 -7.21 9.16 -3.28
C GLU A 151 -6.05 9.79 -2.49
N TYR A 152 -6.06 9.69 -1.16
CA TYR A 152 -4.90 10.06 -0.34
C TYR A 152 -3.62 9.35 -0.79
N HIS A 153 -3.68 8.05 -1.04
CA HIS A 153 -2.54 7.27 -1.52
C HIS A 153 -2.17 7.63 -2.97
N ALA A 154 -3.17 7.98 -3.79
CA ALA A 154 -2.95 8.47 -5.15
C ALA A 154 -2.26 9.85 -5.15
N ASP A 155 -2.61 10.74 -4.21
CA ASP A 155 -1.95 12.03 -4.02
C ASP A 155 -0.47 11.84 -3.65
N LEU A 156 -0.16 10.95 -2.69
CA LEU A 156 1.22 10.60 -2.36
C LEU A 156 1.99 10.07 -3.58
N ALA A 157 1.37 9.18 -4.36
CA ALA A 157 1.98 8.64 -5.56
C ALA A 157 2.21 9.73 -6.63
N ARG A 158 1.25 10.64 -6.82
CA ARG A 158 1.35 11.78 -7.74
C ARG A 158 2.49 12.72 -7.38
N TRP A 159 2.64 13.07 -6.09
CA TRP A 159 3.78 13.90 -5.64
C TRP A 159 5.13 13.20 -5.81
N MET A 160 5.15 11.89 -5.78
CA MET A 160 6.34 11.10 -6.14
C MET A 160 6.55 10.95 -7.65
N GLY A 161 5.64 11.49 -8.50
CA GLY A 161 5.72 11.44 -9.95
C GLY A 161 5.22 10.14 -10.58
N TYR A 162 4.27 9.45 -9.94
CA TYR A 162 3.59 8.27 -10.46
C TYR A 162 2.12 8.56 -10.82
N GLY A 163 1.48 7.63 -11.51
CA GLY A 163 0.06 7.69 -11.84
C GLY A 163 -0.25 8.30 -13.20
N GLN A 164 0.74 8.72 -13.98
CA GLN A 164 0.54 9.30 -15.31
C GLN A 164 0.17 8.25 -16.36
N SER A 165 0.53 7.00 -16.13
CA SER A 165 0.22 5.88 -17.01
C SER A 165 -0.02 4.60 -16.20
N TRP A 166 -0.49 3.55 -16.89
CA TRP A 166 -0.79 2.24 -16.30
C TRP A 166 0.43 1.67 -15.58
N HIS A 167 0.35 1.65 -14.25
CA HIS A 167 1.40 1.14 -13.35
C HIS A 167 2.81 1.54 -13.76
N ASP A 168 3.01 2.83 -14.06
CA ASP A 168 4.31 3.37 -14.45
C ASP A 168 5.41 2.99 -13.45
N GLN A 169 6.55 2.55 -13.96
CA GLN A 169 7.65 1.97 -13.17
C GLN A 169 7.24 0.77 -12.30
N GLY A 170 6.07 0.17 -12.55
CA GLY A 170 5.50 -0.90 -11.76
C GLY A 170 4.94 -0.48 -10.40
N PHE A 171 4.71 0.81 -10.19
CA PHE A 171 4.09 1.32 -8.96
C PHE A 171 2.64 0.81 -8.84
N LYS A 172 2.21 0.51 -7.63
CA LYS A 172 0.83 0.11 -7.37
C LYS A 172 0.33 0.60 -6.01
N ILE A 173 -0.98 0.79 -5.94
CA ILE A 173 -1.73 0.95 -4.69
C ILE A 173 -2.67 -0.25 -4.60
N ASN A 174 -2.40 -1.15 -3.67
CA ASN A 174 -3.10 -2.42 -3.56
C ASN A 174 -4.22 -2.36 -2.53
N VAL A 175 -5.39 -2.87 -2.87
CA VAL A 175 -6.50 -3.07 -1.93
C VAL A 175 -7.15 -4.42 -2.15
N HIS A 176 -7.73 -4.97 -1.11
CA HIS A 176 -8.49 -6.22 -1.20
C HIS A 176 -9.84 -5.98 -1.89
N LEU A 177 -10.34 -6.97 -2.61
CA LEU A 177 -11.74 -6.99 -3.03
C LEU A 177 -12.62 -7.36 -1.82
N SER A 178 -12.60 -6.50 -0.81
CA SER A 178 -13.41 -6.68 0.39
C SER A 178 -14.77 -5.98 0.26
N GLY A 179 -15.78 -6.52 0.96
CA GLY A 179 -17.14 -6.00 0.95
C GLY A 179 -18.12 -6.87 0.15
N LYS A 180 -19.38 -6.89 0.59
CA LYS A 180 -20.44 -7.76 0.05
C LYS A 180 -20.90 -7.37 -1.35
N GLY A 181 -20.67 -6.12 -1.78
CA GLY A 181 -21.01 -5.65 -3.12
C GLY A 181 -20.16 -6.27 -4.24
N GLY A 182 -19.01 -6.89 -3.89
CA GLY A 182 -18.17 -7.65 -4.80
C GLY A 182 -17.71 -6.88 -6.03
N ALA A 183 -17.45 -7.61 -7.12
CA ALA A 183 -16.93 -7.06 -8.37
C ALA A 183 -17.83 -5.96 -8.98
N SER A 184 -19.15 -6.13 -8.96
CA SER A 184 -20.09 -5.16 -9.55
C SER A 184 -20.02 -3.81 -8.85
N LYS A 185 -20.07 -3.80 -7.51
CA LYS A 185 -19.99 -2.54 -6.73
C LYS A 185 -18.61 -1.91 -6.88
N PHE A 186 -17.54 -2.73 -6.89
CA PHE A 186 -16.20 -2.23 -7.13
C PHE A 186 -16.06 -1.52 -8.48
N LEU A 187 -16.56 -2.12 -9.57
CA LEU A 187 -16.50 -1.51 -10.91
C LEU A 187 -17.26 -0.16 -10.97
N HIS A 188 -18.41 -0.07 -10.29
CA HIS A 188 -19.11 1.20 -10.14
C HIS A 188 -18.26 2.23 -9.39
N THR A 189 -17.62 1.82 -8.30
CA THR A 189 -16.75 2.69 -7.49
C THR A 189 -15.50 3.10 -8.25
N LEU A 190 -14.90 2.19 -9.03
CA LEU A 190 -13.71 2.46 -9.86
C LEU A 190 -13.95 3.66 -10.80
N GLY A 191 -15.16 3.82 -11.34
CA GLY A 191 -15.52 4.96 -12.18
C GLY A 191 -15.51 6.31 -11.46
N LYS A 192 -15.52 6.33 -10.13
CA LYS A 192 -15.48 7.55 -9.30
C LYS A 192 -14.07 7.99 -8.92
N LEU A 193 -13.07 7.11 -9.08
CA LEU A 193 -11.67 7.40 -8.77
C LEU A 193 -11.05 8.33 -9.82
N SER A 194 -10.07 9.12 -9.40
CA SER A 194 -9.25 9.96 -10.29
C SER A 194 -8.53 9.12 -11.36
N PRO A 195 -8.11 9.71 -12.48
CA PRO A 195 -7.33 9.02 -13.51
C PRO A 195 -6.05 8.40 -12.95
N GLU A 196 -5.34 9.11 -12.09
CA GLU A 196 -4.11 8.67 -11.44
C GLU A 196 -4.37 7.46 -10.53
N ALA A 197 -5.42 7.53 -9.71
CA ALA A 197 -5.85 6.42 -8.86
C ALA A 197 -6.19 5.17 -9.68
N ARG A 198 -6.92 5.33 -10.79
CA ARG A 198 -7.25 4.22 -11.72
C ARG A 198 -6.03 3.63 -12.41
N ASN A 199 -5.01 4.44 -12.70
CA ASN A 199 -3.78 3.95 -13.27
C ASN A 199 -2.93 3.11 -12.30
N LEU A 200 -3.14 3.27 -11.00
CA LEU A 200 -2.29 2.66 -9.95
C LEU A 200 -2.98 1.59 -9.12
N ILE A 201 -4.32 1.48 -9.19
CA ILE A 201 -5.06 0.52 -8.37
C ILE A 201 -4.76 -0.93 -8.78
N THR A 202 -4.49 -1.76 -7.78
CA THR A 202 -4.52 -3.23 -7.92
C THR A 202 -5.50 -3.82 -6.94
N ILE A 203 -6.14 -4.92 -7.35
CA ILE A 203 -7.10 -5.65 -6.53
C ILE A 203 -6.53 -7.00 -6.15
N GLU A 204 -6.57 -7.29 -4.86
CA GLU A 204 -6.11 -8.53 -4.26
C GLU A 204 -7.29 -9.41 -3.86
N ASN A 205 -7.14 -10.73 -4.01
CA ASN A 205 -8.11 -11.68 -3.50
C ASN A 205 -8.12 -11.66 -1.96
N ASP A 206 -9.31 -11.77 -1.43
CA ASP A 206 -9.59 -11.69 0.02
C ASP A 206 -9.97 -13.07 0.55
N GLU A 207 -9.51 -13.40 1.74
CA GLU A 207 -9.77 -14.70 2.37
C GLU A 207 -11.17 -14.81 3.00
N VAL A 208 -11.79 -13.66 3.30
CA VAL A 208 -13.11 -13.60 3.95
C VAL A 208 -14.22 -13.40 2.93
N SER A 209 -14.15 -12.28 2.18
CA SER A 209 -15.25 -11.82 1.32
C SER A 209 -15.18 -12.43 -0.08
N ASN A 210 -14.24 -11.98 -0.89
CA ASN A 210 -14.17 -12.27 -2.32
C ASN A 210 -12.84 -12.95 -2.69
N GLY A 211 -12.90 -14.25 -2.90
CA GLY A 211 -11.73 -15.03 -3.30
C GLY A 211 -11.28 -14.76 -4.74
N LEU A 212 -10.30 -15.51 -5.21
CA LEU A 212 -9.67 -15.34 -6.52
C LEU A 212 -10.67 -15.31 -7.69
N ASP A 213 -11.64 -16.20 -7.71
CA ASP A 213 -12.61 -16.28 -8.82
C ASP A 213 -13.47 -15.00 -8.92
N SER A 214 -13.86 -14.43 -7.77
CA SER A 214 -14.57 -13.14 -7.75
C SER A 214 -13.65 -11.99 -8.18
N THR A 215 -12.38 -12.03 -7.79
CA THR A 215 -11.39 -11.02 -8.15
C THR A 215 -11.11 -11.03 -9.66
N LEU A 216 -11.10 -12.20 -10.28
CA LEU A 216 -10.92 -12.34 -11.74
C LEU A 216 -12.02 -11.67 -12.57
N LEU A 217 -13.18 -11.39 -12.00
CA LEU A 217 -14.26 -10.66 -12.70
C LEU A 217 -13.89 -9.21 -13.02
N VAL A 218 -12.89 -8.64 -12.37
CA VAL A 218 -12.44 -7.27 -12.62
C VAL A 218 -11.11 -7.19 -13.38
N ALA A 219 -10.53 -8.31 -13.82
CA ALA A 219 -9.23 -8.42 -14.48
C ALA A 219 -9.08 -7.56 -15.74
N GLU A 220 -10.16 -7.32 -16.48
CA GLU A 220 -10.16 -6.49 -17.69
C GLU A 220 -10.04 -4.99 -17.38
N HIS A 221 -10.28 -4.59 -16.14
CA HIS A 221 -10.34 -3.20 -15.72
C HIS A 221 -9.13 -2.77 -14.88
N VAL A 222 -8.60 -3.66 -14.05
CA VAL A 222 -7.51 -3.40 -13.10
C VAL A 222 -6.51 -4.54 -13.07
N ALA A 223 -5.26 -4.24 -12.71
CA ALA A 223 -4.28 -5.30 -12.45
C ALA A 223 -4.60 -6.02 -11.14
N LEU A 224 -4.38 -7.34 -11.13
CA LEU A 224 -4.68 -8.18 -9.99
C LEU A 224 -3.41 -8.59 -9.23
N VAL A 225 -3.52 -8.69 -7.93
CA VAL A 225 -2.51 -9.29 -7.05
C VAL A 225 -3.09 -10.59 -6.52
N LEU A 226 -2.42 -11.70 -6.79
CA LEU A 226 -2.73 -12.97 -6.15
C LEU A 226 -1.98 -13.03 -4.82
N ASP A 227 -2.71 -13.04 -3.70
CA ASP A 227 -2.18 -13.50 -2.44
C ASP A 227 -2.43 -15.01 -2.32
N ILE A 228 -1.33 -15.77 -2.34
CA ILE A 228 -1.35 -17.22 -2.33
C ILE A 228 -1.85 -17.75 -0.98
N HIS A 229 -1.54 -17.03 0.10
CA HIS A 229 -1.96 -17.43 1.44
C HIS A 229 -3.46 -17.17 1.66
N HIS A 230 -4.00 -16.02 1.21
CA HIS A 230 -5.43 -15.76 1.23
C HIS A 230 -6.22 -16.81 0.43
N HIS A 231 -5.67 -17.22 -0.73
CA HIS A 231 -6.28 -18.29 -1.50
C HIS A 231 -6.33 -19.59 -0.71
N TRP A 232 -5.21 -19.99 -0.09
CA TRP A 232 -5.15 -21.18 0.75
C TRP A 232 -6.11 -21.11 1.95
N VAL A 233 -6.16 -19.99 2.67
CA VAL A 233 -7.08 -19.82 3.82
C VAL A 233 -8.54 -20.01 3.37
N LYS A 234 -8.89 -19.49 2.19
CA LYS A 234 -10.26 -19.56 1.68
C LYS A 234 -10.65 -20.93 1.15
N THR A 235 -9.72 -21.63 0.51
CA THR A 235 -10.01 -22.88 -0.23
C THR A 235 -9.48 -24.14 0.44
N GLY A 236 -8.48 -24.01 1.33
CA GLY A 236 -7.73 -25.14 1.90
C GLY A 236 -6.63 -25.70 0.99
N GLU A 237 -6.42 -25.13 -0.21
CA GLU A 237 -5.47 -25.63 -1.21
C GLU A 237 -4.53 -24.51 -1.69
N TYR A 238 -3.26 -24.86 -1.88
CA TYR A 238 -2.34 -23.98 -2.60
C TYR A 238 -2.59 -24.05 -4.10
N ILE A 239 -2.65 -22.88 -4.74
CA ILE A 239 -2.86 -22.79 -6.18
C ILE A 239 -1.60 -23.25 -6.93
N ASP A 240 -1.79 -24.08 -7.97
CA ASP A 240 -0.71 -24.47 -8.87
C ASP A 240 -0.28 -23.26 -9.72
N PRO A 241 1.05 -22.98 -9.84
CA PRO A 241 1.54 -21.94 -10.72
C PRO A 241 1.09 -22.07 -12.20
N ALA A 242 0.76 -23.28 -12.66
CA ALA A 242 0.23 -23.55 -14.00
C ALA A 242 -1.29 -23.36 -14.13
N ASP A 243 -2.00 -23.04 -13.04
CA ASP A 243 -3.43 -22.79 -13.06
C ASP A 243 -3.76 -21.61 -13.98
N ALA A 244 -4.78 -21.79 -14.84
CA ALA A 244 -5.22 -20.76 -15.78
C ALA A 244 -5.61 -19.43 -15.09
N ARG A 245 -6.04 -19.47 -13.84
CA ARG A 245 -6.34 -18.27 -13.03
C ARG A 245 -5.08 -17.46 -12.75
N VAL A 246 -3.93 -18.11 -12.50
CA VAL A 246 -2.63 -17.44 -12.33
C VAL A 246 -2.22 -16.75 -13.63
N GLN A 247 -2.44 -17.38 -14.76
CA GLN A 247 -2.18 -16.77 -16.07
C GLN A 247 -3.04 -15.51 -16.25
N ARG A 248 -4.35 -15.58 -15.96
CA ARG A 248 -5.25 -14.42 -16.06
C ARG A 248 -4.84 -13.27 -15.12
N VAL A 249 -4.38 -13.58 -13.90
CA VAL A 249 -3.80 -12.57 -13.00
C VAL A 249 -2.61 -11.88 -13.67
N ASN A 250 -1.70 -12.64 -14.27
CA ASN A 250 -0.53 -12.08 -14.96
C ASN A 250 -0.92 -11.21 -16.17
N GLU A 251 -1.87 -11.65 -16.96
CA GLU A 251 -2.39 -10.93 -18.15
C GLU A 251 -3.03 -9.59 -17.76
N SER A 252 -3.69 -9.49 -16.60
CA SER A 252 -4.30 -8.25 -16.11
C SER A 252 -3.31 -7.09 -15.95
N TRP A 253 -2.02 -7.37 -15.83
CA TRP A 253 -0.96 -6.37 -15.74
C TRP A 253 -0.56 -5.74 -17.08
N ARG A 254 -1.10 -6.21 -18.21
CA ARG A 254 -0.90 -5.63 -19.55
C ARG A 254 0.58 -5.42 -19.90
N GLY A 255 1.42 -6.40 -19.57
CA GLY A 255 2.88 -6.36 -19.85
C GLY A 255 3.73 -5.72 -18.76
N VAL A 256 3.16 -5.06 -17.78
CA VAL A 256 3.89 -4.66 -16.57
C VAL A 256 4.16 -5.92 -15.73
N ARG A 257 5.32 -6.01 -15.09
CA ARG A 257 5.66 -7.17 -14.25
C ARG A 257 4.65 -7.34 -13.12
N PRO A 258 3.96 -8.49 -13.00
CA PRO A 258 3.04 -8.77 -11.91
C PRO A 258 3.69 -8.73 -10.53
N VAL A 259 2.87 -8.53 -9.51
CA VAL A 259 3.22 -8.73 -8.11
C VAL A 259 2.32 -9.82 -7.55
N LEU A 260 2.93 -10.73 -6.81
CA LEU A 260 2.24 -11.72 -6.00
C LEU A 260 2.51 -11.42 -4.53
N HIS A 261 1.58 -11.71 -3.66
CA HIS A 261 1.83 -11.75 -2.23
C HIS A 261 1.99 -13.22 -1.80
N TYR A 262 2.98 -13.42 -0.95
CA TYR A 262 3.25 -14.74 -0.38
C TYR A 262 3.53 -14.60 1.11
N SER A 263 2.87 -15.40 1.89
CA SER A 263 3.08 -15.53 3.32
C SER A 263 2.82 -16.96 3.76
N VAL A 264 3.21 -17.28 4.97
CA VAL A 264 2.91 -18.58 5.59
C VAL A 264 2.35 -18.33 6.98
N SER A 265 1.37 -19.15 7.39
CA SER A 265 0.93 -19.18 8.77
C SER A 265 2.04 -19.71 9.67
N ARG A 266 2.06 -19.29 10.93
CA ARG A 266 2.88 -19.95 11.94
C ARG A 266 2.39 -21.39 12.12
N GLU A 267 3.30 -22.33 12.38
CA GLU A 267 2.99 -23.76 12.54
C GLU A 267 1.92 -24.03 13.59
N ASP A 268 1.88 -23.21 14.65
CA ASP A 268 0.91 -23.30 15.74
C ASP A 268 -0.42 -22.56 15.47
N LEU A 269 -0.57 -21.88 14.32
CA LEU A 269 -1.67 -20.99 14.00
C LEU A 269 -2.24 -21.20 12.59
N LEU A 270 -2.18 -22.43 12.07
CA LEU A 270 -2.52 -22.81 10.69
C LEU A 270 -3.92 -22.38 10.20
N VAL A 271 -4.82 -21.98 11.09
CA VAL A 271 -6.20 -21.61 10.78
C VAL A 271 -6.64 -20.28 11.40
N ASN A 272 -5.72 -19.48 11.94
CA ASN A 272 -6.12 -18.26 12.61
C ASN A 272 -5.97 -17.04 11.69
N HIS A 273 -7.09 -16.50 11.27
CA HIS A 273 -7.27 -15.31 10.44
C HIS A 273 -6.44 -14.10 10.95
N ASP A 274 -6.34 -13.89 12.24
CA ASP A 274 -5.64 -12.74 12.84
C ASP A 274 -4.13 -12.72 12.57
N GLN A 275 -3.57 -13.78 12.02
CA GLN A 275 -2.14 -13.89 11.71
C GLN A 275 -1.78 -13.50 10.27
N ILE A 276 -2.77 -13.36 9.40
CA ILE A 276 -2.55 -12.98 7.98
C ILE A 276 -1.96 -11.58 7.87
N GLY A 277 -2.37 -10.64 8.71
CA GLY A 277 -1.86 -9.27 8.75
C GLY A 277 -0.37 -9.11 9.10
N ARG A 278 0.35 -10.22 9.39
CA ARG A 278 1.79 -10.24 9.66
C ARG A 278 2.59 -10.89 8.55
N ALA A 279 1.98 -11.09 7.39
CA ALA A 279 2.65 -11.62 6.22
C ALA A 279 3.81 -10.73 5.79
N HIS A 280 4.98 -11.33 5.72
CA HIS A 280 6.18 -10.69 5.18
C HIS A 280 6.39 -11.22 3.76
N VAL A 281 6.35 -10.34 2.81
CA VAL A 281 6.65 -10.64 1.41
C VAL A 281 8.04 -10.15 1.07
#